data_353851c1d59c8e444eb82a17e546b735
#
_entry.id   353851c1d59c8e444eb82a17e546b735
#
_cell.length_a   1.000
_cell.length_b   1.000
_cell.length_c   1.000
_cell.angle_alpha   90.00
_cell.angle_beta   90.00
_cell.angle_gamma   90.00
#
_symmetry.space_group_name_H-M   'P 1'
#
loop_
_entity.id
_entity.type
_entity.pdbx_description
1 polymer ?
#
loop_
_entity_poly.entity_id
_entity_poly.type
_entity_poly.pdbx_seq_one_letter_code
_entity_poly.pdbx_strand_id
1 'polypeptide(L)'
;MTQAIKITTEQMRMISLFQNVTGATARDCIEDEKQDRIIFVVNSGKMGLAIGKGGVHIKSLQNILKRNVELVEFDEDPVKFLTTLLNSKLVSEVKINTRLDGSKQAIVMVDPRKKGIVVGREGRNAEKARLLAKRYFNITHVLINSPERATLEL
;
A
#
# COMPACT_ATOMS: atom_id res chain seq x y z
N MET A 1 -5.02 11.89 -17.92
CA MET A 1 -4.13 12.80 -17.21
C MET A 1 -4.06 12.47 -15.74
N THR A 2 -2.87 12.35 -15.24
CA THR A 2 -2.69 12.14 -13.80
C THR A 2 -2.79 13.47 -13.08
N GLN A 3 -3.51 13.47 -11.97
CA GLN A 3 -3.56 14.64 -11.11
C GLN A 3 -2.21 14.81 -10.41
N ALA A 4 -1.77 16.05 -10.28
CA ALA A 4 -0.58 16.33 -9.49
C ALA A 4 -0.85 16.02 -8.03
N ILE A 5 0.09 15.32 -7.40
CA ILE A 5 0.01 14.99 -5.98
C ILE A 5 0.52 16.20 -5.21
N LYS A 6 -0.30 16.70 -4.29
CA LYS A 6 0.07 17.84 -3.46
C LYS A 6 0.53 17.35 -2.10
N ILE A 7 1.67 17.84 -1.67
CA ILE A 7 2.23 17.52 -0.37
C ILE A 7 2.20 18.78 0.48
N THR A 8 1.57 18.69 1.64
CA THR A 8 1.44 19.82 2.56
C THR A 8 2.76 20.07 3.29
N THR A 9 2.86 21.26 3.92
CA THR A 9 4.05 21.58 4.74
C THR A 9 4.24 20.56 5.86
N GLU A 10 3.14 20.15 6.49
CA GLU A 10 3.19 19.15 7.56
C GLU A 10 3.71 17.81 7.04
N GLN A 11 3.24 17.39 5.88
CA GLN A 11 3.72 16.16 5.26
C GLN A 11 5.19 16.24 4.89
N MET A 12 5.64 17.41 4.42
CA MET A 12 7.06 17.63 4.13
C MET A 12 7.93 17.51 5.38
N ARG A 13 7.43 18.00 6.51
CA ARG A 13 8.15 17.85 7.78
C ARG A 13 8.26 16.39 8.19
N MET A 14 7.19 15.64 8.01
CA MET A 14 7.20 14.21 8.30
C MET A 14 8.15 13.44 7.39
N ILE A 15 8.20 13.80 6.12
CA ILE A 15 9.13 13.19 5.15
C ILE A 15 10.57 13.50 5.55
N SER A 16 10.87 14.74 5.99
CA SER A 16 12.20 15.10 6.45
C SER A 16 12.59 14.32 7.71
N LEU A 17 11.66 14.20 8.65
CA LEU A 17 11.87 13.39 9.85
C LEU A 17 12.16 11.94 9.48
N PHE A 18 11.39 11.39 8.56
CA PHE A 18 11.56 10.03 8.08
C PHE A 18 12.98 9.82 7.56
N GLN A 19 13.46 10.73 6.71
CA GLN A 19 14.80 10.63 6.15
C GLN A 19 15.87 10.74 7.25
N ASN A 20 15.69 11.63 8.20
CA ASN A 20 16.63 11.78 9.30
C ASN A 20 16.72 10.54 10.17
N VAL A 21 15.59 9.88 10.41
CA VAL A 21 15.55 8.70 11.27
C VAL A 21 16.07 7.46 10.53
N THR A 22 15.68 7.29 9.27
CA THR A 22 15.92 6.03 8.54
C THR A 22 17.10 6.09 7.59
N GLY A 23 17.45 7.26 7.10
CA GLY A 23 18.42 7.41 6.02
C GLY A 23 17.82 7.12 4.64
N ALA A 24 16.59 6.66 4.57
CA ALA A 24 15.91 6.41 3.31
C ALA A 24 15.03 7.60 2.96
N THR A 25 14.79 7.79 1.66
CA THR A 25 13.92 8.86 1.20
C THR A 25 12.49 8.33 1.02
N ALA A 26 11.54 9.01 1.65
CA ALA A 26 10.12 8.77 1.39
C ALA A 26 9.67 9.75 0.31
N ARG A 27 9.02 9.25 -0.72
CA ARG A 27 8.50 10.11 -1.78
C ARG A 27 7.13 10.67 -1.46
N ASP A 28 6.48 10.15 -0.43
CA ASP A 28 5.13 10.57 -0.06
C ASP A 28 4.84 10.17 1.37
N CYS A 29 3.85 10.84 1.96
CA CYS A 29 3.41 10.59 3.31
C CYS A 29 1.89 10.80 3.34
N ILE A 30 1.16 9.79 3.74
CA ILE A 30 -0.29 9.84 3.79
C ILE A 30 -0.75 9.67 5.23
N GLU A 31 -1.54 10.63 5.70
CA GLU A 31 -2.18 10.53 7.00
C GLU A 31 -3.54 9.86 6.82
N ASP A 32 -3.67 8.64 7.31
CA ASP A 32 -4.92 7.89 7.22
C ASP A 32 -5.59 7.91 8.59
N GLU A 33 -6.44 8.91 8.79
CA GLU A 33 -7.10 9.11 10.08
C GLU A 33 -8.13 8.01 10.36
N LYS A 34 -8.77 7.49 9.33
CA LYS A 34 -9.79 6.46 9.47
C LYS A 34 -9.22 5.19 10.10
N GLN A 35 -8.00 4.81 9.72
CA GLN A 35 -7.32 3.63 10.25
C GLN A 35 -6.25 3.99 11.28
N ASP A 36 -6.17 5.26 11.66
CA ASP A 36 -5.23 5.77 12.65
C ASP A 36 -3.78 5.35 12.35
N ARG A 37 -3.30 5.77 11.17
CA ARG A 37 -1.93 5.44 10.76
C ARG A 37 -1.37 6.51 9.85
N ILE A 38 -0.03 6.55 9.79
CA ILE A 38 0.71 7.34 8.81
C ILE A 38 1.40 6.35 7.89
N ILE A 39 1.22 6.52 6.59
CA ILE A 39 1.83 5.65 5.58
C ILE A 39 2.92 6.44 4.88
N PHE A 40 4.17 5.95 4.96
CA PHE A 40 5.28 6.51 4.18
C PHE A 40 5.49 5.63 2.97
N VAL A 41 5.57 6.26 1.80
CA VAL A 41 5.84 5.57 0.54
C VAL A 41 7.32 5.73 0.24
N VAL A 42 8.04 4.63 0.24
CA VAL A 42 9.49 4.58 0.15
C VAL A 42 9.89 4.27 -1.29
N ASN A 43 11.00 4.86 -1.73
CA ASN A 43 11.51 4.58 -3.06
C ASN A 43 11.91 3.11 -3.19
N SER A 44 11.82 2.61 -4.42
CA SER A 44 12.14 1.21 -4.73
C SER A 44 13.56 0.87 -4.27
N GLY A 45 13.68 -0.30 -3.63
CA GLY A 45 14.98 -0.79 -3.15
C GLY A 45 15.43 -0.24 -1.81
N LYS A 46 14.64 0.64 -1.19
CA LYS A 46 15.03 1.28 0.07
C LYS A 46 14.26 0.78 1.29
N MET A 47 13.43 -0.25 1.09
CA MET A 47 12.57 -0.73 2.18
C MET A 47 13.37 -1.27 3.37
N GLY A 48 14.42 -2.03 3.11
CA GLY A 48 15.26 -2.57 4.18
C GLY A 48 15.89 -1.49 5.05
N LEU A 49 16.39 -0.43 4.39
CA LEU A 49 16.97 0.71 5.10
C LEU A 49 15.88 1.44 5.91
N ALA A 50 14.71 1.61 5.34
CA ALA A 50 13.61 2.28 6.02
C ALA A 50 13.15 1.54 7.27
N ILE A 51 13.06 0.22 7.20
CA ILE A 51 12.65 -0.60 8.33
C ILE A 51 13.73 -0.60 9.42
N GLY A 52 14.99 -0.73 8.99
CA GLY A 52 16.12 -0.84 9.90
C GLY A 52 16.20 -2.23 10.52
N LYS A 53 17.36 -2.52 11.10
CA LYS A 53 17.62 -3.83 11.70
C LYS A 53 16.64 -4.08 12.87
N GLY A 54 15.89 -5.17 12.77
CA GLY A 54 14.91 -5.50 13.80
C GLY A 54 13.74 -4.53 13.89
N GLY A 55 13.51 -3.73 12.84
CA GLY A 55 12.42 -2.76 12.84
C GLY A 55 12.70 -1.51 13.65
N VAL A 56 13.97 -1.23 13.95
CA VAL A 56 14.34 -0.13 14.85
C VAL A 56 13.87 1.23 14.35
N HIS A 57 13.92 1.45 13.03
CA HIS A 57 13.54 2.76 12.47
C HIS A 57 12.02 2.97 12.55
N ILE A 58 11.23 1.93 12.26
CA ILE A 58 9.79 2.03 12.38
C ILE A 58 9.39 2.31 13.82
N LYS A 59 10.00 1.62 14.77
CA LYS A 59 9.73 1.82 16.19
C LYS A 59 10.05 3.23 16.63
N SER A 60 11.19 3.77 16.17
CA SER A 60 11.57 5.14 16.48
C SER A 60 10.56 6.14 15.93
N LEU A 61 10.14 5.96 14.68
CA LEU A 61 9.14 6.83 14.07
C LEU A 61 7.82 6.80 14.81
N GLN A 62 7.37 5.61 15.21
CA GLN A 62 6.12 5.48 15.97
C GLN A 62 6.20 6.17 17.32
N ASN A 63 7.35 6.09 17.98
CA ASN A 63 7.57 6.79 19.24
C ASN A 63 7.58 8.31 19.08
N ILE A 64 8.24 8.81 18.05
CA ILE A 64 8.32 10.25 17.81
C ILE A 64 6.97 10.82 17.40
N LEU A 65 6.30 10.15 16.46
CA LEU A 65 5.04 10.64 15.90
C LEU A 65 3.83 10.29 16.77
N LYS A 66 4.00 9.38 17.72
CA LYS A 66 2.91 8.90 18.59
C LYS A 66 1.73 8.33 17.80
N ARG A 67 2.01 7.70 16.68
CA ARG A 67 1.01 7.12 15.80
C ARG A 67 1.55 5.84 15.18
N ASN A 68 0.65 5.01 14.68
CA ASN A 68 1.03 3.84 13.90
C ASN A 68 1.69 4.29 12.59
N VAL A 69 2.79 3.67 12.25
CA VAL A 69 3.54 3.98 11.02
C VAL A 69 3.59 2.72 10.17
N GLU A 70 3.23 2.86 8.91
CA GLU A 70 3.34 1.79 7.91
C GLU A 70 4.19 2.25 6.75
N LEU A 71 4.87 1.31 6.13
CA LEU A 71 5.75 1.59 5.00
C LEU A 71 5.23 0.85 3.78
N VAL A 72 5.28 1.52 2.63
CA VAL A 72 4.92 0.94 1.35
C VAL A 72 6.05 1.24 0.38
N GLU A 73 6.48 0.24 -0.37
CA GLU A 73 7.49 0.44 -1.40
C GLU A 73 6.84 0.84 -2.70
N PHE A 74 7.32 1.92 -3.31
CA PHE A 74 6.79 2.39 -4.58
C PHE A 74 7.31 1.54 -5.74
N ASP A 75 6.45 1.32 -6.72
CA ASP A 75 6.82 0.73 -8.00
C ASP A 75 6.01 1.42 -9.08
N GLU A 76 6.63 1.71 -10.21
CA GLU A 76 5.94 2.37 -11.31
C GLU A 76 4.92 1.46 -11.99
N ASP A 77 5.12 0.15 -11.90
CA ASP A 77 4.19 -0.83 -12.43
C ASP A 77 3.08 -1.08 -11.41
N PRO A 78 1.83 -0.73 -11.71
CA PRO A 78 0.75 -0.90 -10.74
C PRO A 78 0.52 -2.35 -10.34
N VAL A 79 0.78 -3.30 -11.22
CA VAL A 79 0.66 -4.73 -10.88
C VAL A 79 1.67 -5.09 -9.80
N LYS A 80 2.93 -4.72 -10.00
CA LYS A 80 3.97 -4.98 -9.01
C LYS A 80 3.72 -4.23 -7.72
N PHE A 81 3.28 -2.99 -7.82
CA PHE A 81 3.00 -2.15 -6.66
C PHE A 81 1.94 -2.82 -5.76
N LEU A 82 0.83 -3.22 -6.35
CA LEU A 82 -0.26 -3.83 -5.58
C LEU A 82 0.11 -5.22 -5.07
N THR A 83 0.86 -5.99 -5.85
CA THR A 83 1.32 -7.30 -5.43
C THR A 83 2.19 -7.21 -4.18
N THR A 84 3.16 -6.29 -4.20
CA THR A 84 4.05 -6.09 -3.06
C THR A 84 3.31 -5.52 -1.85
N LEU A 85 2.45 -4.54 -2.08
CA LEU A 85 1.69 -3.91 -1.01
C LEU A 85 0.81 -4.90 -0.28
N LEU A 86 0.16 -5.80 -1.02
CA LEU A 86 -0.78 -6.78 -0.46
C LEU A 86 -0.12 -8.10 -0.07
N ASN A 87 1.18 -8.19 -0.18
CA ASN A 87 1.98 -9.38 0.17
C ASN A 87 2.17 -10.33 -1.02
N SER A 88 3.33 -10.22 -1.64
CA SER A 88 3.67 -10.98 -2.83
C SER A 88 3.62 -12.49 -2.63
N LYS A 89 3.74 -12.97 -1.40
CA LYS A 89 3.66 -14.40 -1.11
C LYS A 89 2.23 -14.93 -1.10
N LEU A 90 1.26 -14.05 -0.91
CA LEU A 90 -0.15 -14.42 -0.77
C LEU A 90 -0.99 -14.09 -1.98
N VAL A 91 -0.51 -13.17 -2.82
CA VAL A 91 -1.22 -12.74 -4.03
C VAL A 91 -0.80 -13.63 -5.20
N SER A 92 -1.77 -14.26 -5.83
CA SER A 92 -1.51 -15.12 -6.99
C SER A 92 -1.34 -14.32 -8.27
N GLU A 93 -2.18 -13.31 -8.45
CA GLU A 93 -2.23 -12.56 -9.69
C GLU A 93 -2.91 -11.22 -9.46
N VAL A 94 -2.49 -10.19 -10.19
CA VAL A 94 -3.19 -8.91 -10.24
C VAL A 94 -3.45 -8.58 -11.69
N LYS A 95 -4.70 -8.29 -12.02
CA LYS A 95 -5.10 -7.86 -13.36
C LYS A 95 -5.70 -6.46 -13.28
N ILE A 96 -5.30 -5.61 -14.21
CA ILE A 96 -5.84 -4.25 -14.28
C ILE A 96 -6.57 -4.11 -15.60
N ASN A 97 -7.81 -3.65 -15.52
CA ASN A 97 -8.63 -3.45 -16.70
C ASN A 97 -9.46 -2.18 -16.58
N THR A 98 -10.09 -1.81 -17.69
CA THR A 98 -10.97 -0.65 -17.75
C THR A 98 -12.40 -1.14 -17.74
N ARG A 99 -13.21 -0.55 -16.86
CA ARG A 99 -14.63 -0.88 -16.77
C ARG A 99 -15.40 -0.19 -17.89
N LEU A 100 -16.64 -0.61 -18.05
CA LEU A 100 -17.51 -0.05 -19.10
C LEU A 100 -17.69 1.47 -18.96
N ASP A 101 -17.67 1.97 -17.74
CA ASP A 101 -17.82 3.40 -17.48
C ASP A 101 -16.52 4.20 -17.66
N GLY A 102 -15.44 3.53 -18.10
CA GLY A 102 -14.15 4.16 -18.33
C GLY A 102 -13.23 4.17 -17.10
N SER A 103 -13.73 3.79 -15.95
CA SER A 103 -12.89 3.75 -14.74
C SER A 103 -11.98 2.51 -14.76
N LYS A 104 -10.85 2.60 -14.07
CA LYS A 104 -9.90 1.50 -13.97
C LYS A 104 -10.15 0.69 -12.70
N GLN A 105 -9.97 -0.62 -12.82
CA GLN A 105 -10.04 -1.48 -11.66
C GLN A 105 -8.90 -2.47 -11.64
N ALA A 106 -8.51 -2.86 -10.45
CA ALA A 106 -7.54 -3.93 -10.22
C ALA A 106 -8.26 -5.11 -9.59
N ILE A 107 -8.05 -6.29 -10.13
CA ILE A 107 -8.58 -7.53 -9.59
C ILE A 107 -7.40 -8.31 -9.02
N VAL A 108 -7.42 -8.51 -7.72
CA VAL A 108 -6.34 -9.19 -7.00
C VAL A 108 -6.83 -10.59 -6.66
N MET A 109 -6.14 -11.60 -7.16
CA MET A 109 -6.52 -13.01 -6.92
C MET A 109 -5.68 -13.57 -5.80
N VAL A 110 -6.34 -14.17 -4.83
CA VAL A 110 -5.69 -14.78 -3.66
C VAL A 110 -6.31 -16.13 -3.36
N ASP A 111 -5.55 -16.97 -2.64
CA ASP A 111 -6.08 -18.24 -2.14
C ASP A 111 -7.23 -17.95 -1.17
N PRO A 112 -8.37 -18.64 -1.29
CA PRO A 112 -9.51 -18.42 -0.37
C PRO A 112 -9.12 -18.52 1.10
N ARG A 113 -8.16 -19.38 1.42
CA ARG A 113 -7.70 -19.55 2.80
C ARG A 113 -6.86 -18.39 3.31
N LYS A 114 -6.34 -17.58 2.40
CA LYS A 114 -5.46 -16.44 2.72
C LYS A 114 -6.15 -15.09 2.55
N LYS A 115 -7.36 -15.09 2.04
CA LYS A 115 -8.07 -13.84 1.72
C LYS A 115 -8.19 -12.92 2.94
N GLY A 116 -8.53 -13.48 4.09
CA GLY A 116 -8.67 -12.69 5.31
C GLY A 116 -7.38 -12.00 5.72
N ILE A 117 -6.24 -12.68 5.53
CA ILE A 117 -4.93 -12.11 5.85
C ILE A 117 -4.60 -10.97 4.89
N VAL A 118 -4.89 -11.16 3.60
CA VAL A 118 -4.60 -10.15 2.58
C VAL A 118 -5.44 -8.90 2.80
N VAL A 119 -6.73 -9.07 3.07
CA VAL A 119 -7.65 -7.96 3.33
C VAL A 119 -7.26 -7.21 4.61
N GLY A 120 -6.81 -7.95 5.62
CA GLY A 120 -6.38 -7.40 6.89
C GLY A 120 -7.53 -7.15 7.85
N ARG A 121 -7.18 -6.94 9.11
CA ARG A 121 -8.16 -6.66 10.16
C ARG A 121 -8.93 -5.39 9.83
N GLU A 122 -10.25 -5.48 9.84
CA GLU A 122 -11.14 -4.37 9.53
C GLU A 122 -10.88 -3.76 8.16
N GLY A 123 -10.34 -4.60 7.24
CA GLY A 123 -10.08 -4.17 5.87
C GLY A 123 -8.90 -3.23 5.71
N ARG A 124 -8.01 -3.14 6.70
CA ARG A 124 -6.96 -2.11 6.68
C ARG A 124 -5.99 -2.22 5.50
N ASN A 125 -5.67 -3.45 5.08
CA ASN A 125 -4.78 -3.64 3.92
C ASN A 125 -5.51 -3.35 2.61
N ALA A 126 -6.76 -3.76 2.51
CA ALA A 126 -7.58 -3.47 1.33
C ALA A 126 -7.79 -1.97 1.16
N GLU A 127 -8.05 -1.26 2.26
CA GLU A 127 -8.21 0.19 2.24
C GLU A 127 -6.91 0.90 1.82
N LYS A 128 -5.79 0.41 2.33
CA LYS A 128 -4.49 0.95 1.93
C LYS A 128 -4.26 0.78 0.44
N ALA A 129 -4.56 -0.39 -0.10
CA ALA A 129 -4.43 -0.65 -1.53
C ALA A 129 -5.33 0.26 -2.35
N ARG A 130 -6.58 0.44 -1.93
CA ARG A 130 -7.52 1.33 -2.63
C ARG A 130 -7.04 2.76 -2.65
N LEU A 131 -6.60 3.24 -1.51
CA LEU A 131 -6.14 4.63 -1.36
C LEU A 131 -4.94 4.90 -2.25
N LEU A 132 -3.95 4.03 -2.22
CA LEU A 132 -2.71 4.25 -2.97
C LEU A 132 -2.85 3.94 -4.46
N ALA A 133 -3.67 2.97 -4.83
CA ALA A 133 -3.96 2.69 -6.23
C ALA A 133 -4.63 3.89 -6.91
N LYS A 134 -5.56 4.53 -6.19
CA LYS A 134 -6.22 5.73 -6.71
C LYS A 134 -5.23 6.88 -6.80
N ARG A 135 -4.41 7.05 -5.78
CA ARG A 135 -3.47 8.17 -5.69
C ARG A 135 -2.42 8.16 -6.78
N TYR A 136 -1.85 6.99 -7.08
CA TYR A 136 -0.72 6.91 -8.01
C TYR A 136 -1.09 6.45 -9.41
N PHE A 137 -2.15 5.68 -9.55
CA PHE A 137 -2.45 5.03 -10.83
C PHE A 137 -3.85 5.33 -11.36
N ASN A 138 -4.60 6.14 -10.64
CA ASN A 138 -5.98 6.46 -11.01
C ASN A 138 -6.85 5.20 -11.14
N ILE A 139 -6.53 4.20 -10.33
CA ILE A 139 -7.31 2.97 -10.23
C ILE A 139 -8.34 3.18 -9.13
N THR A 140 -9.63 3.22 -9.51
CA THR A 140 -10.69 3.59 -8.57
C THR A 140 -11.35 2.41 -7.88
N HIS A 141 -11.10 1.20 -8.36
CA HIS A 141 -11.66 0.00 -7.77
C HIS A 141 -10.58 -1.05 -7.58
N VAL A 142 -10.48 -1.59 -6.38
CA VAL A 142 -9.58 -2.70 -6.09
C VAL A 142 -10.43 -3.81 -5.47
N LEU A 143 -10.51 -4.93 -6.17
CA LEU A 143 -11.29 -6.08 -5.75
C LEU A 143 -10.34 -7.21 -5.36
N ILE A 144 -10.49 -7.74 -4.17
CA ILE A 144 -9.71 -8.88 -3.72
C ILE A 144 -10.60 -10.11 -3.78
N ASN A 145 -10.32 -10.98 -4.73
CA ASN A 145 -11.15 -12.14 -5.05
C ASN A 145 -10.39 -13.43 -4.82
N SER A 146 -11.13 -14.47 -4.55
CA SER A 146 -10.58 -15.81 -4.51
C SER A 146 -11.39 -16.70 -5.44
N PRO A 147 -10.74 -17.67 -6.12
CA PRO A 147 -11.48 -18.59 -6.98
C PRO A 147 -12.44 -19.42 -6.14
N GLU A 148 -13.63 -19.62 -6.65
CA GLU A 148 -14.59 -20.47 -5.98
C GLU A 148 -14.29 -21.93 -6.27
N ARG A 149 -14.26 -22.72 -5.22
CA ARG A 149 -13.93 -24.12 -5.34
C ARG A 149 -15.12 -24.94 -5.85
N ALA A 150 -16.30 -24.44 -5.60
CA ALA A 150 -17.51 -25.13 -5.99
C ALA A 150 -17.63 -25.38 -7.48
N THR A 151 -17.03 -24.52 -8.26
CA THR A 151 -17.03 -24.68 -9.72
C THR A 151 -16.32 -25.93 -10.18
N LEU A 152 -15.55 -26.54 -9.32
CA LEU A 152 -14.76 -27.71 -9.66
C LEU A 152 -15.47 -29.01 -9.39
N GLU A 153 -16.65 -28.96 -8.88
CA GLU A 153 -17.35 -30.15 -8.44
C GLU A 153 -18.33 -30.67 -9.44
N LEU A 154 -18.04 -30.51 -10.64
CA LEU A 154 -18.90 -30.95 -11.71
C LEU A 154 -18.75 -32.42 -12.03
#